data_c6eff77d613bbd91644597b48adba180
#
_entry.id   c6eff77d613bbd91644597b48adba180
#
_cell.length_a   1.000
_cell.length_b   1.000
_cell.length_c   1.000
_cell.angle_alpha   90.00
_cell.angle_beta   90.00
_cell.angle_gamma   90.00
#
_symmetry.space_group_name_H-M   'P 1'
#
loop_
_entity.id
_entity.type
_entity.pdbx_description
1 polymer ?
#
loop_
_entity_poly.entity_id
_entity_poly.type
_entity_poly.pdbx_seq_one_letter_code
_entity_poly.pdbx_strand_id
1 'polypeptide(L)'
;MRNSMKKWNKSKYSLVMLLLAVMLATSGCTSIVKEGTELLEEGNYTEAAEKFQESVDKGKDLGEAWRGLGICYWEEEDYEKAEKAFGNALQNGSEETATIYNMLGICALMTDKPEKAVYYFENGQEFPDAGQELLKEMSFNLIAAYEQVGDYQKAKEKMEVYLSLYPDDERALKEKEFLNTQVPSREE
;
A
#
# COMPACT_ATOMS: atom_id res chain seq x y z
N MET A 1 -3.33 -11.84 -18.05
CA MET A 1 -3.36 -11.48 -16.63
C MET A 1 -2.44 -10.31 -16.25
N ARG A 2 -1.17 -10.25 -16.67
CA ARG A 2 -0.24 -9.14 -16.40
C ARG A 2 -0.71 -7.74 -16.84
N ASN A 3 -1.76 -7.63 -17.67
CA ASN A 3 -2.26 -6.34 -18.21
C ASN A 3 -3.46 -5.75 -17.43
N SER A 4 -4.17 -6.50 -16.59
CA SER A 4 -5.32 -5.96 -15.86
C SER A 4 -4.88 -5.20 -14.61
N MET A 5 -3.80 -5.61 -13.96
CA MET A 5 -3.23 -4.90 -12.80
C MET A 5 -2.53 -3.58 -13.17
N LYS A 6 -2.03 -3.43 -14.41
CA LYS A 6 -1.39 -2.18 -14.90
C LYS A 6 -2.34 -0.98 -15.05
N LYS A 7 -3.66 -1.18 -14.91
CA LYS A 7 -4.66 -0.09 -14.85
C LYS A 7 -5.10 0.23 -13.42
N TRP A 8 -4.20 0.11 -12.46
CA TRP A 8 -4.46 0.59 -11.11
C TRP A 8 -4.72 2.09 -11.16
N ASN A 9 -5.91 2.50 -10.74
CA ASN A 9 -6.41 3.85 -10.93
C ASN A 9 -5.77 4.82 -9.94
N LYS A 10 -4.64 5.44 -10.31
CA LYS A 10 -3.89 6.45 -9.52
C LYS A 10 -4.79 7.55 -8.89
N SER A 11 -5.93 7.85 -9.50
CA SER A 11 -6.86 8.88 -9.04
C SER A 11 -7.44 8.61 -7.63
N LYS A 12 -7.57 7.33 -7.22
CA LYS A 12 -8.11 6.99 -5.90
C LYS A 12 -7.08 7.11 -4.78
N TYR A 13 -5.80 6.89 -5.09
CA TYR A 13 -4.71 6.96 -4.11
C TYR A 13 -4.30 8.38 -3.78
N SER A 14 -4.49 9.32 -4.69
CA SER A 14 -4.26 10.75 -4.46
C SER A 14 -5.10 11.28 -3.27
N LEU A 15 -6.29 10.72 -3.04
CA LEU A 15 -7.16 11.14 -1.92
C LEU A 15 -6.73 10.54 -0.58
N VAL A 16 -6.20 9.31 -0.57
CA VAL A 16 -5.68 8.64 0.63
C VAL A 16 -4.37 9.29 1.08
N MET A 17 -3.55 9.74 0.12
CA MET A 17 -2.30 10.46 0.40
C MET A 17 -2.53 11.84 0.99
N LEU A 18 -3.63 12.53 0.65
CA LEU A 18 -3.98 13.82 1.26
C LEU A 18 -4.29 13.70 2.76
N LEU A 19 -4.77 12.54 3.22
CA LEU A 19 -5.07 12.29 4.63
C LEU A 19 -3.82 11.97 5.47
N LEU A 20 -2.73 11.49 4.86
CA LEU A 20 -1.45 11.25 5.54
C LEU A 20 -0.69 12.54 5.87
N ALA A 21 -0.87 13.59 5.07
CA ALA A 21 -0.19 14.87 5.26
C ALA A 21 -0.69 15.66 6.48
N VAL A 22 -1.92 15.43 6.94
CA VAL A 22 -2.57 16.25 7.99
C VAL A 22 -2.04 15.98 9.41
N MET A 23 -1.30 14.89 9.67
CA MET A 23 -0.84 14.54 11.02
C MET A 23 0.52 15.15 11.46
N LEU A 24 1.18 15.96 10.63
CA LEU A 24 2.53 16.51 10.94
C LEU A 24 2.55 17.92 11.54
N ALA A 25 1.43 18.49 11.97
CA ALA A 25 1.34 19.85 12.45
C ALA A 25 1.53 19.97 13.97
N THR A 26 2.73 19.70 14.51
CA THR A 26 3.13 20.24 15.83
C THR A 26 4.66 20.39 15.93
N SER A 27 5.19 21.55 15.75
CA SER A 27 6.26 22.21 16.54
C SER A 27 7.01 23.24 15.70
N GLY A 28 7.09 24.45 16.20
CA GLY A 28 7.69 25.61 15.56
C GLY A 28 9.22 25.60 15.49
N CYS A 29 9.72 24.81 14.58
CA CYS A 29 10.97 24.92 13.86
C CYS A 29 10.68 24.29 12.50
N THR A 30 10.99 24.97 11.41
CA THR A 30 10.87 24.35 10.09
C THR A 30 11.85 23.19 10.05
N SER A 31 11.36 21.98 10.34
CA SER A 31 12.19 20.78 10.22
C SER A 31 12.34 20.47 8.73
N ILE A 32 13.48 19.90 8.36
CA ILE A 32 13.74 19.48 6.97
C ILE A 32 12.61 18.55 6.47
N VAL A 33 12.11 17.69 7.36
CA VAL A 33 10.97 16.81 7.08
C VAL A 33 9.70 17.62 6.76
N LYS A 34 9.46 18.73 7.47
CA LYS A 34 8.30 19.58 7.18
C LYS A 34 8.40 20.23 5.80
N GLU A 35 9.58 20.73 5.42
CA GLU A 35 9.80 21.26 4.06
C GLU A 35 9.56 20.17 3.00
N GLY A 36 10.06 18.96 3.23
CA GLY A 36 9.81 17.82 2.36
C GLY A 36 8.32 17.46 2.26
N THR A 37 7.58 17.54 3.37
CA THR A 37 6.13 17.27 3.39
C THR A 37 5.35 18.34 2.60
N GLU A 38 5.70 19.62 2.75
CA GLU A 38 5.07 20.70 1.99
C GLU A 38 5.28 20.51 0.47
N LEU A 39 6.49 20.13 0.05
CA LEU A 39 6.80 19.82 -1.36
C LEU A 39 6.03 18.58 -1.86
N LEU A 40 5.87 17.59 -1.01
CA LEU A 40 5.11 16.37 -1.34
C LEU A 40 3.62 16.71 -1.54
N GLU A 41 3.04 17.57 -0.70
CA GLU A 41 1.66 18.05 -0.85
C GLU A 41 1.45 18.85 -2.14
N GLU A 42 2.47 19.56 -2.60
CA GLU A 42 2.49 20.27 -3.87
C GLU A 42 2.69 19.34 -5.09
N GLY A 43 3.00 18.05 -4.88
CA GLY A 43 3.31 17.10 -5.93
C GLY A 43 4.73 17.20 -6.48
N ASN A 44 5.60 17.94 -5.80
CA ASN A 44 7.02 18.13 -6.16
C ASN A 44 7.85 16.98 -5.58
N TYR A 45 7.59 15.75 -6.06
CA TYR A 45 8.13 14.52 -5.45
C TYR A 45 9.66 14.44 -5.47
N THR A 46 10.31 14.93 -6.52
CA THR A 46 11.77 14.92 -6.64
C THR A 46 12.42 15.84 -5.59
N GLU A 47 11.95 17.09 -5.47
CA GLU A 47 12.45 18.04 -4.48
C GLU A 47 12.11 17.58 -3.05
N ALA A 48 10.93 16.98 -2.86
CA ALA A 48 10.54 16.38 -1.58
C ALA A 48 11.50 15.26 -1.18
N ALA A 49 11.85 14.37 -2.13
CA ALA A 49 12.81 13.29 -1.90
C ALA A 49 14.20 13.81 -1.50
N GLU A 50 14.67 14.90 -2.12
CA GLU A 50 15.93 15.55 -1.74
C GLU A 50 15.90 16.03 -0.28
N LYS A 51 14.79 16.66 0.16
CA LYS A 51 14.61 17.10 1.55
C LYS A 51 14.55 15.95 2.54
N PHE A 52 13.81 14.90 2.24
CA PHE A 52 13.77 13.72 3.09
C PHE A 52 15.13 13.02 3.15
N GLN A 53 15.87 12.93 2.02
CA GLN A 53 17.22 12.39 2.00
C GLN A 53 18.19 13.24 2.83
N GLU A 54 18.09 14.57 2.76
CA GLU A 54 18.87 15.49 3.61
C GLU A 54 18.61 15.22 5.11
N SER A 55 17.36 14.93 5.49
CA SER A 55 17.00 14.59 6.88
C SER A 55 17.64 13.25 7.29
N VAL A 56 17.60 12.23 6.41
CA VAL A 56 18.25 10.93 6.62
C VAL A 56 19.76 11.08 6.81
N ASP A 57 20.43 11.86 5.93
CA ASP A 57 21.88 12.08 5.96
C ASP A 57 22.32 12.79 7.26
N LYS A 58 21.46 13.64 7.80
CA LYS A 58 21.69 14.32 9.09
C LYS A 58 21.30 13.49 10.31
N GLY A 59 20.73 12.31 10.13
CA GLY A 59 20.25 11.45 11.19
C GLY A 59 19.10 12.03 12.00
N LYS A 60 18.23 12.87 11.36
CA LYS A 60 17.11 13.55 12.02
C LYS A 60 15.80 12.97 11.54
N ASP A 61 14.86 12.83 12.48
CA ASP A 61 13.48 12.41 12.19
C ASP A 61 13.43 11.20 11.23
N LEU A 62 14.31 10.21 11.46
CA LEU A 62 14.60 9.13 10.52
C LEU A 62 13.36 8.34 10.09
N GLY A 63 12.46 8.04 11.04
CA GLY A 63 11.21 7.34 10.73
C GLY A 63 10.37 8.08 9.70
N GLU A 64 10.13 9.37 9.94
CA GLU A 64 9.33 10.23 9.07
C GLU A 64 10.04 10.54 7.76
N ALA A 65 11.35 10.76 7.79
CA ALA A 65 12.14 11.00 6.59
C ALA A 65 12.12 9.79 5.64
N TRP A 66 12.30 8.59 6.18
CA TRP A 66 12.20 7.36 5.39
C TRP A 66 10.79 7.10 4.87
N ARG A 67 9.76 7.43 5.67
CA ARG A 67 8.36 7.34 5.22
C ARG A 67 8.10 8.30 4.05
N GLY A 68 8.57 9.55 4.17
CA GLY A 68 8.46 10.54 3.10
C GLY A 68 9.17 10.09 1.81
N LEU A 69 10.39 9.54 1.91
CA LEU A 69 11.09 8.94 0.77
C LEU A 69 10.30 7.79 0.15
N GLY A 70 9.70 6.94 0.97
CA GLY A 70 8.85 5.84 0.50
C GLY A 70 7.69 6.35 -0.35
N ILE A 71 7.04 7.43 0.07
CA ILE A 71 5.95 8.05 -0.67
C ILE A 71 6.46 8.66 -1.99
N CYS A 72 7.57 9.38 -1.98
CA CYS A 72 8.15 9.95 -3.20
C CYS A 72 8.46 8.86 -4.23
N TYR A 73 9.15 7.80 -3.83
CA TYR A 73 9.45 6.67 -4.72
C TYR A 73 8.20 5.94 -5.21
N TRP A 74 7.17 5.85 -4.36
CA TRP A 74 5.88 5.29 -4.76
C TRP A 74 5.24 6.11 -5.90
N GLU A 75 5.22 7.43 -5.78
CA GLU A 75 4.65 8.32 -6.81
C GLU A 75 5.46 8.27 -8.11
N GLU A 76 6.77 8.02 -8.02
CA GLU A 76 7.66 7.78 -9.15
C GLU A 76 7.57 6.35 -9.73
N GLU A 77 6.73 5.48 -9.15
CA GLU A 77 6.57 4.06 -9.51
C GLU A 77 7.85 3.21 -9.29
N ASP A 78 8.81 3.71 -8.51
CA ASP A 78 9.99 2.95 -8.10
C ASP A 78 9.67 2.11 -6.85
N TYR A 79 8.89 1.04 -7.07
CA TYR A 79 8.33 0.22 -5.99
C TYR A 79 9.41 -0.52 -5.19
N GLU A 80 10.57 -0.84 -5.78
CA GLU A 80 11.68 -1.42 -5.05
C GLU A 80 12.25 -0.45 -4.02
N LYS A 81 12.47 0.81 -4.42
CA LYS A 81 12.94 1.83 -3.48
C LYS A 81 11.88 2.20 -2.46
N ALA A 82 10.61 2.26 -2.87
CA ALA A 82 9.50 2.52 -1.97
C ALA A 82 9.39 1.45 -0.88
N GLU A 83 9.43 0.14 -1.23
CA GLU A 83 9.42 -0.98 -0.27
C GLU A 83 10.57 -0.83 0.74
N LYS A 84 11.78 -0.56 0.24
CA LYS A 84 12.96 -0.39 1.09
C LYS A 84 12.82 0.82 2.03
N ALA A 85 12.32 1.94 1.52
CA ALA A 85 12.17 3.16 2.30
C ALA A 85 11.10 2.99 3.39
N PHE A 86 9.94 2.40 3.08
CA PHE A 86 8.93 2.08 4.10
C PHE A 86 9.45 1.10 5.14
N GLY A 87 10.21 0.07 4.74
CA GLY A 87 10.86 -0.84 5.67
C GLY A 87 11.85 -0.12 6.61
N ASN A 88 12.65 0.80 6.07
CA ASN A 88 13.54 1.64 6.88
C ASN A 88 12.76 2.57 7.81
N ALA A 89 11.61 3.11 7.38
CA ALA A 89 10.76 3.94 8.22
C ALA A 89 10.34 3.19 9.48
N LEU A 90 9.83 1.97 9.34
CA LEU A 90 9.43 1.13 10.48
C LEU A 90 10.62 0.79 11.39
N GLN A 91 11.79 0.46 10.82
CA GLN A 91 13.00 0.18 11.60
C GLN A 91 13.53 1.39 12.37
N ASN A 92 13.20 2.61 11.94
CA ASN A 92 13.63 3.86 12.55
C ASN A 92 12.51 4.56 13.34
N GLY A 93 11.48 3.82 13.75
CA GLY A 93 10.47 4.28 14.70
C GLY A 93 9.31 5.07 14.08
N SER A 94 9.09 4.97 12.77
CA SER A 94 7.81 5.38 12.20
C SER A 94 6.68 4.54 12.78
N GLU A 95 5.53 5.15 13.02
CA GLU A 95 4.36 4.44 13.51
C GLU A 95 3.92 3.36 12.52
N GLU A 96 3.67 2.16 13.04
CA GLU A 96 3.07 1.08 12.26
C GLU A 96 1.57 1.38 12.07
N THR A 97 1.13 1.48 10.83
CA THR A 97 -0.26 1.80 10.48
C THR A 97 -0.75 0.88 9.36
N ALA A 98 -2.07 0.69 9.26
CA ALA A 98 -2.68 -0.02 8.14
C ALA A 98 -2.22 0.51 6.79
N THR A 99 -2.04 1.84 6.69
CA THR A 99 -1.62 2.49 5.44
C THR A 99 -0.21 2.08 5.02
N ILE A 100 0.77 2.07 5.94
CA ILE A 100 2.15 1.71 5.58
C ILE A 100 2.24 0.24 5.18
N TYR A 101 1.46 -0.64 5.84
CA TYR A 101 1.37 -2.05 5.47
C TYR A 101 0.69 -2.26 4.11
N ASN A 102 -0.35 -1.48 3.79
CA ASN A 102 -0.96 -1.50 2.45
C ASN A 102 0.05 -1.08 1.37
N MET A 103 0.80 0.00 1.60
CA MET A 103 1.84 0.46 0.67
C MET A 103 2.93 -0.60 0.45
N LEU A 104 3.42 -1.23 1.53
CA LEU A 104 4.38 -2.32 1.46
C LEU A 104 3.82 -3.53 0.70
N GLY A 105 2.57 -3.88 0.93
CA GLY A 105 1.89 -4.98 0.23
C GLY A 105 1.78 -4.74 -1.26
N ILE A 106 1.40 -3.53 -1.66
CA ILE A 106 1.31 -3.17 -3.07
C ILE A 106 2.72 -3.13 -3.70
N CYS A 107 3.73 -2.55 -3.03
CA CYS A 107 5.12 -2.60 -3.51
C CYS A 107 5.57 -4.05 -3.76
N ALA A 108 5.25 -4.95 -2.84
CA ALA A 108 5.59 -6.36 -2.98
C ALA A 108 4.89 -7.02 -4.18
N LEU A 109 3.60 -6.73 -4.42
CA LEU A 109 2.90 -7.20 -5.62
C LEU A 109 3.53 -6.67 -6.91
N MET A 110 3.90 -5.38 -6.93
CA MET A 110 4.45 -4.73 -8.12
C MET A 110 5.88 -5.19 -8.42
N THR A 111 6.59 -5.73 -7.41
CA THR A 111 7.96 -6.25 -7.53
C THR A 111 8.03 -7.78 -7.57
N ASP A 112 6.90 -8.45 -7.85
CA ASP A 112 6.81 -9.91 -8.01
C ASP A 112 7.24 -10.71 -6.76
N LYS A 113 6.79 -10.23 -5.59
CA LYS A 113 7.02 -10.83 -4.27
C LYS A 113 5.69 -11.13 -3.56
N PRO A 114 4.83 -11.97 -4.15
CA PRO A 114 3.45 -12.11 -3.70
C PRO A 114 3.31 -12.68 -2.28
N GLU A 115 4.24 -13.53 -1.81
CA GLU A 115 4.20 -14.05 -0.44
C GLU A 115 4.41 -12.92 0.60
N LYS A 116 5.29 -11.95 0.28
CA LYS A 116 5.42 -10.75 1.13
C LYS A 116 4.16 -9.89 1.09
N ALA A 117 3.53 -9.76 -0.08
CA ALA A 117 2.29 -9.01 -0.20
C ALA A 117 1.18 -9.61 0.67
N VAL A 118 1.03 -10.95 0.66
CA VAL A 118 0.11 -11.65 1.57
C VAL A 118 0.40 -11.28 3.02
N TYR A 119 1.66 -11.38 3.44
CA TYR A 119 2.07 -11.04 4.81
C TYR A 119 1.69 -9.60 5.17
N TYR A 120 1.98 -8.64 4.30
CA TYR A 120 1.70 -7.23 4.59
C TYR A 120 0.21 -6.93 4.63
N PHE A 121 -0.60 -7.45 3.70
CA PHE A 121 -2.03 -7.21 3.71
C PHE A 121 -2.74 -7.90 4.89
N GLU A 122 -2.35 -9.12 5.24
CA GLU A 122 -2.93 -9.80 6.42
C GLU A 122 -2.64 -9.02 7.70
N ASN A 123 -1.39 -8.60 7.92
CA ASN A 123 -1.03 -7.82 9.10
C ASN A 123 -1.65 -6.42 9.09
N GLY A 124 -1.69 -5.77 7.92
CA GLY A 124 -2.26 -4.42 7.79
C GLY A 124 -3.75 -4.35 8.13
N GLN A 125 -4.51 -5.42 7.91
CA GLN A 125 -5.93 -5.49 8.25
C GLN A 125 -6.20 -5.55 9.76
N GLU A 126 -5.20 -5.92 10.56
CA GLU A 126 -5.34 -6.02 12.03
C GLU A 126 -5.21 -4.65 12.74
N PHE A 127 -4.75 -3.62 12.03
CA PHE A 127 -4.57 -2.30 12.64
C PHE A 127 -5.90 -1.57 12.82
N PRO A 128 -6.13 -0.96 14.01
CA PRO A 128 -7.38 -0.29 14.34
C PRO A 128 -7.62 1.01 13.55
N ASP A 129 -6.59 1.58 12.93
CA ASP A 129 -6.66 2.76 12.06
C ASP A 129 -7.11 2.44 10.64
N ALA A 130 -7.30 1.15 10.31
CA ALA A 130 -7.79 0.73 9.01
C ALA A 130 -9.26 1.13 8.82
N GLY A 131 -9.50 2.23 8.12
CA GLY A 131 -10.86 2.61 7.71
C GLY A 131 -11.47 1.62 6.72
N GLN A 132 -12.81 1.61 6.60
CA GLN A 132 -13.53 0.64 5.77
C GLN A 132 -13.06 0.61 4.31
N GLU A 133 -12.74 1.76 3.73
CA GLU A 133 -12.29 1.83 2.33
C GLU A 133 -10.89 1.19 2.17
N LEU A 134 -9.99 1.44 3.13
CA LEU A 134 -8.66 0.82 3.13
C LEU A 134 -8.74 -0.69 3.35
N LEU A 135 -9.60 -1.15 4.27
CA LEU A 135 -9.85 -2.58 4.47
C LEU A 135 -10.41 -3.25 3.22
N LYS A 136 -11.34 -2.59 2.54
CA LYS A 136 -11.89 -3.06 1.27
C LYS A 136 -10.80 -3.23 0.22
N GLU A 137 -9.94 -2.23 0.08
CA GLU A 137 -8.82 -2.25 -0.85
C GLU A 137 -7.83 -3.37 -0.51
N MET A 138 -7.36 -3.42 0.75
CA MET A 138 -6.42 -4.45 1.19
C MET A 138 -6.99 -5.86 1.02
N SER A 139 -8.29 -6.05 1.27
CA SER A 139 -8.95 -7.34 1.09
C SER A 139 -8.95 -7.78 -0.37
N PHE A 140 -9.19 -6.86 -1.30
CA PHE A 140 -9.11 -7.18 -2.73
C PHE A 140 -7.67 -7.43 -3.19
N ASN A 141 -6.71 -6.67 -2.68
CA ASN A 141 -5.29 -6.85 -2.99
C ASN A 141 -4.74 -8.17 -2.43
N LEU A 142 -5.24 -8.60 -1.27
CA LEU A 142 -4.90 -9.89 -0.68
C LEU A 142 -5.36 -11.07 -1.57
N ILE A 143 -6.55 -10.95 -2.18
CA ILE A 143 -7.02 -11.94 -3.16
C ILE A 143 -6.05 -12.02 -4.34
N ALA A 144 -5.68 -10.87 -4.92
CA ALA A 144 -4.72 -10.81 -6.01
C ALA A 144 -3.33 -11.35 -5.62
N ALA A 145 -2.91 -11.16 -4.36
CA ALA A 145 -1.67 -11.72 -3.84
C ALA A 145 -1.72 -13.25 -3.78
N TYR A 146 -2.82 -13.83 -3.30
CA TYR A 146 -2.99 -15.28 -3.31
C TYR A 146 -3.05 -15.87 -4.71
N GLU A 147 -3.65 -15.16 -5.68
CA GLU A 147 -3.63 -15.55 -7.08
C GLU A 147 -2.21 -15.59 -7.66
N GLN A 148 -1.39 -14.59 -7.34
CA GLN A 148 0.00 -14.55 -7.78
C GLN A 148 0.87 -15.63 -7.12
N VAL A 149 0.60 -15.98 -5.86
CA VAL A 149 1.21 -17.13 -5.19
C VAL A 149 0.78 -18.46 -5.85
N GLY A 150 -0.37 -18.47 -6.54
CA GLY A 150 -0.98 -19.68 -7.10
C GLY A 150 -1.87 -20.44 -6.12
N ASP A 151 -2.14 -19.85 -4.94
CA ASP A 151 -3.08 -20.40 -3.95
C ASP A 151 -4.51 -19.98 -4.28
N TYR A 152 -5.02 -20.48 -5.40
CA TYR A 152 -6.37 -20.16 -5.89
C TYR A 152 -7.46 -20.60 -4.91
N GLN A 153 -7.20 -21.59 -4.06
CA GLN A 153 -8.16 -22.04 -3.05
C GLN A 153 -8.36 -20.91 -2.02
N LYS A 154 -7.27 -20.36 -1.48
CA LYS A 154 -7.36 -19.23 -0.55
C LYS A 154 -7.88 -17.96 -1.21
N ALA A 155 -7.47 -17.68 -2.44
CA ALA A 155 -8.02 -16.55 -3.19
C ALA A 155 -9.54 -16.64 -3.31
N LYS A 156 -10.08 -17.85 -3.61
CA LYS A 156 -11.53 -18.10 -3.68
C LYS A 156 -12.21 -17.90 -2.32
N GLU A 157 -11.65 -18.44 -1.25
CA GLU A 157 -12.18 -18.26 0.11
C GLU A 157 -12.24 -16.78 0.51
N LYS A 158 -11.16 -16.02 0.26
CA LYS A 158 -11.12 -14.58 0.53
C LYS A 158 -12.10 -13.80 -0.36
N MET A 159 -12.28 -14.22 -1.63
CA MET A 159 -13.27 -13.63 -2.54
C MET A 159 -14.71 -13.83 -2.05
N GLU A 160 -15.04 -15.00 -1.50
CA GLU A 160 -16.37 -15.25 -0.94
C GLU A 160 -16.65 -14.33 0.25
N VAL A 161 -15.67 -14.15 1.15
CA VAL A 161 -15.77 -13.19 2.25
C VAL A 161 -15.92 -11.77 1.74
N TYR A 162 -15.09 -11.35 0.78
CA TYR A 162 -15.15 -10.02 0.17
C TYR A 162 -16.53 -9.72 -0.41
N LEU A 163 -17.08 -10.61 -1.22
CA LEU A 163 -18.38 -10.43 -1.84
C LEU A 163 -19.56 -10.53 -0.87
N SER A 164 -19.39 -11.15 0.30
CA SER A 164 -20.40 -11.09 1.36
C SER A 164 -20.57 -9.68 1.93
N LEU A 165 -19.50 -8.87 1.90
CA LEU A 165 -19.46 -7.49 2.38
C LEU A 165 -19.76 -6.48 1.24
N TYR A 166 -19.34 -6.79 0.02
CA TYR A 166 -19.41 -5.93 -1.16
C TYR A 166 -20.04 -6.66 -2.37
N PRO A 167 -21.33 -7.03 -2.27
CA PRO A 167 -21.98 -7.92 -3.25
C PRO A 167 -22.06 -7.35 -4.68
N ASP A 168 -22.06 -6.02 -4.81
CA ASP A 168 -22.21 -5.32 -6.08
C ASP A 168 -20.89 -4.86 -6.70
N ASP A 169 -19.73 -5.32 -6.18
CA ASP A 169 -18.44 -4.97 -6.75
C ASP A 169 -18.22 -5.74 -8.06
N GLU A 170 -18.46 -5.07 -9.19
CA GLU A 170 -18.36 -5.68 -10.53
C GLU A 170 -16.97 -6.26 -10.83
N ARG A 171 -15.91 -5.67 -10.27
CA ARG A 171 -14.54 -6.17 -10.45
C ARG A 171 -14.38 -7.50 -9.73
N ALA A 172 -14.87 -7.59 -8.50
CA ALA A 172 -14.81 -8.81 -7.70
C ALA A 172 -15.69 -9.93 -8.30
N LEU A 173 -16.87 -9.59 -8.84
CA LEU A 173 -17.71 -10.57 -9.52
C LEU A 173 -17.03 -11.19 -10.74
N LYS A 174 -16.32 -10.39 -11.54
CA LYS A 174 -15.55 -10.89 -12.69
C LYS A 174 -14.36 -11.76 -12.25
N GLU A 175 -13.66 -11.36 -11.19
CA GLU A 175 -12.53 -12.13 -10.67
C GLU A 175 -12.98 -13.46 -10.05
N LYS A 176 -14.15 -13.49 -9.40
CA LYS A 176 -14.78 -14.72 -8.92
C LYS A 176 -15.05 -15.71 -10.05
N GLU A 177 -15.53 -15.24 -11.21
CA GLU A 177 -15.72 -16.11 -12.39
C GLU A 177 -14.40 -16.77 -12.81
N PHE A 178 -13.32 -16.01 -12.84
CA PHE A 178 -11.99 -16.54 -13.12
C PHE A 178 -11.57 -17.59 -12.07
N LEU A 179 -11.67 -17.27 -10.78
CA LEU A 179 -11.31 -18.19 -9.69
C LEU A 179 -12.09 -19.51 -9.73
N ASN A 180 -13.36 -19.47 -10.14
CA ASN A 180 -14.15 -20.68 -10.33
C ASN A 180 -13.63 -21.60 -11.46
N THR A 181 -12.91 -21.05 -12.43
CA THR A 181 -12.24 -21.88 -13.45
C THR A 181 -10.96 -22.54 -12.94
N GLN A 182 -10.30 -21.93 -11.94
CA GLN A 182 -9.06 -22.45 -11.36
C GLN A 182 -9.34 -23.51 -10.28
N VAL A 183 -10.42 -23.33 -9.53
CA VAL A 183 -10.85 -24.24 -8.46
C VAL A 183 -12.31 -24.64 -8.71
N PRO A 184 -12.57 -25.64 -9.57
CA PRO A 184 -13.92 -26.12 -9.81
C PRO A 184 -14.58 -26.59 -8.52
N SER A 185 -15.88 -26.28 -8.36
CA SER A 185 -16.68 -26.84 -7.28
C SER A 185 -16.60 -28.38 -7.37
N ARG A 186 -16.30 -29.05 -6.27
CA ARG A 186 -16.49 -30.51 -6.24
C ARG A 186 -17.95 -30.75 -6.50
N GLU A 187 -18.25 -31.41 -7.63
CA GLU A 187 -19.59 -31.99 -7.85
C GLU A 187 -19.80 -33.01 -6.73
N GLU A 188 -20.80 -32.79 -5.87
CA GLU A 188 -21.27 -33.75 -4.88
C GLU A 188 -22.01 -34.89 -5.56
#